data_08804c1d105c98439f80becd24b7e0d2
#
_entry.id   08804c1d105c98439f80becd24b7e0d2
#
_cell.length_a   1.000
_cell.length_b   1.000
_cell.length_c   1.000
_cell.angle_alpha   90.00
_cell.angle_beta   90.00
_cell.angle_gamma   90.00
#
_symmetry.space_group_name_H-M   'P 1'
#
loop_
_entity.id
_entity.type
_entity.pdbx_description
1 polymer ?
#
loop_
_entity_poly.entity_id
_entity_poly.type
_entity_poly.pdbx_seq_one_letter_code
_entity_poly.pdbx_strand_id
1 'polypeptide(L)'
;MPTYQTFTAIGMREDLSDVIYNISPTDTPIMSSIGKTSATAVYHEWQTDSLAAATTANAAVEGADATSATLSPTTRVGNYTQIVQKTVQVSGTLEKVNKAGRSSEKAYQLAKASAELKRDLETIITANQGKSAGTSTVARTMGSLLSWIKTNSSQGSGGSAPATSGTSTRTDGTQRTATEALLKTVVASIFDQGGSPKAVFVGSAGKQKMSTFAGIAVNRYQITKPEAGVIIGAADIYQSDFGQLSIVPDRFMRSRDMLILDPEYAAMAYLRPFMTNELAKSGDSMKTQILAECTLEVKNEAAHGIVADLDFSL
;
A
#
# COMPACT_ATOMS: atom_id res chain seq x y z
N MET A 1 -7.55 46.16 53.49
CA MET A 1 -6.79 46.57 52.31
C MET A 1 -7.29 45.72 51.15
N PRO A 2 -7.61 46.29 49.98
CA PRO A 2 -7.99 45.47 48.86
C PRO A 2 -6.77 44.64 48.40
N THR A 3 -6.96 43.34 48.28
CA THR A 3 -5.88 42.42 47.82
C THR A 3 -5.67 42.62 46.34
N TYR A 4 -4.42 42.84 45.91
CA TYR A 4 -4.04 42.89 44.49
C TYR A 4 -4.20 41.48 43.87
N GLN A 5 -5.08 41.34 42.89
CA GLN A 5 -5.46 40.04 42.32
C GLN A 5 -4.96 39.92 40.90
N THR A 6 -4.86 38.69 40.43
CA THR A 6 -4.41 38.34 39.05
C THR A 6 -5.18 39.05 37.95
N PHE A 7 -6.48 39.39 38.19
CA PHE A 7 -7.32 40.12 37.23
C PHE A 7 -6.87 41.56 36.98
N THR A 8 -6.08 42.13 37.86
CA THR A 8 -5.57 43.51 37.75
C THR A 8 -4.07 43.54 37.43
N ALA A 9 -3.43 42.37 37.41
CA ALA A 9 -2.00 42.25 37.09
C ALA A 9 -1.78 42.30 35.59
N ILE A 10 -0.84 43.20 35.13
CA ILE A 10 -0.44 43.34 33.75
C ILE A 10 0.92 42.63 33.59
N GLY A 11 1.09 41.86 32.50
CA GLY A 11 2.38 41.23 32.17
C GLY A 11 2.51 39.77 32.59
N MET A 12 1.42 39.09 32.91
CA MET A 12 1.42 37.64 33.07
C MET A 12 1.71 36.99 31.69
N ARG A 13 2.66 36.04 31.66
CA ARG A 13 2.90 35.23 30.47
C ARG A 13 1.83 34.16 30.33
N GLU A 14 1.38 33.96 29.10
CA GLU A 14 0.58 32.79 28.76
C GLU A 14 1.35 31.51 29.02
N ASP A 15 0.70 30.57 29.68
CA ASP A 15 1.26 29.22 29.88
C ASP A 15 0.96 28.38 28.64
N LEU A 16 1.91 28.31 27.73
CA LEU A 16 1.85 27.51 26.51
C LEU A 16 2.79 26.31 26.64
N SER A 17 2.23 25.11 26.50
CA SER A 17 3.02 23.89 26.53
C SER A 17 4.05 23.86 25.39
N ASP A 18 5.29 23.51 25.71
CA ASP A 18 6.37 23.31 24.75
C ASP A 18 6.28 21.99 23.97
N VAL A 19 5.20 21.22 24.15
CA VAL A 19 4.99 19.92 23.51
C VAL A 19 3.86 20.02 22.47
N ILE A 20 4.14 19.56 21.26
CA ILE A 20 3.14 19.46 20.17
C ILE A 20 2.69 18.02 20.07
N TYR A 21 1.41 17.78 20.35
CA TYR A 21 0.78 16.46 20.23
C TYR A 21 0.22 16.28 18.83
N ASN A 22 0.62 15.21 18.15
CA ASN A 22 0.11 14.85 16.83
C ASN A 22 -0.45 13.42 16.84
N ILE A 23 -1.72 13.27 16.46
CA ILE A 23 -2.41 11.97 16.32
C ILE A 23 -2.75 11.80 14.84
N SER A 24 -1.74 11.61 14.01
CA SER A 24 -1.94 11.34 12.58
C SER A 24 -1.38 9.96 12.22
N PRO A 25 -2.10 9.15 11.43
CA PRO A 25 -1.56 7.88 10.97
C PRO A 25 -0.35 8.12 10.07
N THR A 26 0.76 7.48 10.38
CA THR A 26 2.01 7.58 9.60
C THR A 26 2.47 6.24 9.06
N ASP A 27 1.81 5.15 9.45
CA ASP A 27 2.16 3.80 9.03
C ASP A 27 1.83 3.59 7.55
N THR A 28 2.76 3.02 6.82
CA THR A 28 2.65 2.67 5.40
C THR A 28 3.02 1.19 5.24
N PRO A 29 2.09 0.28 5.58
CA PRO A 29 2.41 -1.14 5.73
C PRO A 29 2.74 -1.81 4.39
N ILE A 30 2.07 -1.49 3.29
CA ILE A 30 2.36 -2.08 1.98
C ILE A 30 3.74 -1.61 1.51
N MET A 31 3.99 -0.29 1.52
CA MET A 31 5.26 0.29 1.09
C MET A 31 6.46 -0.19 1.95
N SER A 32 6.20 -0.58 3.20
CA SER A 32 7.22 -1.14 4.10
C SER A 32 7.45 -2.63 3.88
N SER A 33 6.46 -3.38 3.39
CA SER A 33 6.54 -4.83 3.17
C SER A 33 7.13 -5.20 1.81
N ILE A 34 6.90 -4.39 0.77
CA ILE A 34 7.41 -4.65 -0.58
C ILE A 34 8.88 -4.25 -0.72
N GLY A 35 9.56 -4.85 -1.72
CA GLY A 35 10.95 -4.56 -2.03
C GLY A 35 11.19 -3.13 -2.53
N LYS A 36 12.47 -2.74 -2.60
CA LYS A 36 12.91 -1.48 -3.21
C LYS A 36 13.92 -1.78 -4.30
N THR A 37 13.72 -1.17 -5.47
CA THR A 37 14.60 -1.28 -6.63
C THR A 37 14.90 0.10 -7.21
N SER A 38 15.77 0.17 -8.22
CA SER A 38 16.06 1.41 -8.93
C SER A 38 15.47 1.36 -10.33
N ALA A 39 14.87 2.47 -10.77
CA ALA A 39 14.50 2.69 -12.17
C ALA A 39 15.57 3.53 -12.87
N THR A 40 15.78 3.28 -14.14
CA THR A 40 16.72 4.03 -14.98
C THR A 40 16.05 4.84 -16.09
N ALA A 41 14.75 4.60 -16.30
CA ALA A 41 13.95 5.26 -17.32
C ALA A 41 12.58 5.67 -16.78
N VAL A 42 11.94 6.61 -17.48
CA VAL A 42 10.57 7.08 -17.17
C VAL A 42 9.54 5.96 -17.28
N TYR A 43 9.71 5.07 -18.24
CA TYR A 43 8.96 3.84 -18.35
C TYR A 43 9.86 2.71 -17.88
N HIS A 44 9.60 2.22 -16.68
CA HIS A 44 10.34 1.13 -16.06
C HIS A 44 9.74 -0.20 -16.52
N GLU A 45 10.57 -1.04 -17.12
CA GLU A 45 10.13 -2.29 -17.73
C GLU A 45 10.83 -3.50 -17.14
N TRP A 46 10.11 -4.60 -17.10
CA TRP A 46 10.64 -5.93 -16.72
C TRP A 46 10.05 -7.00 -17.61
N GLN A 47 10.63 -8.19 -17.59
CA GLN A 47 10.16 -9.33 -18.37
C GLN A 47 9.48 -10.33 -17.45
N THR A 48 8.37 -10.88 -17.94
CA THR A 48 7.66 -11.99 -17.33
C THR A 48 7.69 -13.18 -18.26
N ASP A 49 7.76 -14.38 -17.69
CA ASP A 49 7.72 -15.64 -18.43
C ASP A 49 6.80 -16.62 -17.74
N SER A 50 6.32 -17.62 -18.47
CA SER A 50 5.51 -18.69 -17.95
C SER A 50 5.94 -20.02 -18.55
N LEU A 51 5.99 -21.07 -17.73
CA LEU A 51 6.21 -22.41 -18.23
C LEU A 51 5.01 -22.89 -19.04
N ALA A 52 5.25 -23.76 -20.02
CA ALA A 52 4.17 -24.46 -20.71
C ALA A 52 3.38 -25.32 -19.71
N ALA A 53 2.09 -25.51 -19.97
CA ALA A 53 1.27 -26.36 -19.15
C ALA A 53 1.85 -27.77 -19.05
N ALA A 54 1.81 -28.36 -17.85
CA ALA A 54 2.23 -29.73 -17.65
C ALA A 54 1.35 -30.69 -18.49
N THR A 55 2.00 -31.65 -19.13
CA THR A 55 1.32 -32.65 -19.98
C THR A 55 1.67 -34.07 -19.55
N THR A 56 0.70 -34.96 -19.60
CA THR A 56 0.91 -36.39 -19.43
C THR A 56 1.31 -37.08 -20.74
N ALA A 57 1.23 -36.38 -21.89
CA ALA A 57 1.53 -36.91 -23.22
C ALA A 57 2.99 -36.63 -23.64
N ASN A 58 3.93 -36.90 -22.75
CA ASN A 58 5.37 -36.69 -23.01
C ASN A 58 6.14 -38.03 -23.10
N ALA A 59 5.47 -39.11 -23.49
CA ALA A 59 6.11 -40.38 -23.71
C ALA A 59 6.68 -40.41 -25.15
N ALA A 60 7.91 -40.83 -25.28
CA ALA A 60 8.56 -41.03 -26.59
C ALA A 60 8.72 -42.52 -26.89
N VAL A 61 8.66 -42.87 -28.15
CA VAL A 61 8.98 -44.23 -28.63
C VAL A 61 10.48 -44.41 -28.61
N GLU A 62 10.92 -45.60 -28.16
CA GLU A 62 12.33 -45.96 -28.14
C GLU A 62 12.92 -45.90 -29.60
N GLY A 63 14.03 -45.15 -29.76
CA GLY A 63 14.66 -44.94 -31.07
C GLY A 63 14.00 -43.89 -31.97
N ALA A 64 12.98 -43.16 -31.49
CA ALA A 64 12.38 -42.07 -32.25
C ALA A 64 13.33 -40.86 -32.34
N ASP A 65 13.30 -40.17 -33.48
CA ASP A 65 14.04 -38.91 -33.65
C ASP A 65 13.54 -37.83 -32.70
N ALA A 66 14.45 -37.03 -32.17
CA ALA A 66 14.13 -35.93 -31.26
C ALA A 66 13.35 -34.83 -32.00
N THR A 67 12.17 -34.47 -31.44
CA THR A 67 11.38 -33.35 -31.90
C THR A 67 11.69 -32.11 -31.08
N SER A 68 11.87 -30.95 -31.76
CA SER A 68 12.10 -29.68 -31.09
C SER A 68 10.85 -29.17 -30.37
N ALA A 69 11.00 -28.74 -29.13
CA ALA A 69 9.94 -28.05 -28.41
C ALA A 69 9.66 -26.66 -29.03
N THR A 70 8.39 -26.25 -29.03
CA THR A 70 8.01 -24.89 -29.38
C THR A 70 8.37 -23.96 -28.22
N LEU A 71 9.23 -22.97 -28.47
CA LEU A 71 9.64 -21.98 -27.48
C LEU A 71 8.74 -20.74 -27.57
N SER A 72 8.29 -20.24 -26.45
CA SER A 72 7.54 -18.98 -26.35
C SER A 72 8.50 -17.86 -25.88
N PRO A 73 8.44 -16.67 -26.51
CA PRO A 73 9.24 -15.54 -26.06
C PRO A 73 8.71 -14.98 -24.73
N THR A 74 9.58 -14.38 -23.94
CA THR A 74 9.21 -13.64 -22.73
C THR A 74 8.31 -12.44 -23.06
N THR A 75 7.42 -12.08 -22.15
CA THR A 75 6.55 -10.90 -22.30
C THR A 75 7.15 -9.71 -21.55
N ARG A 76 7.27 -8.57 -22.23
CA ARG A 76 7.74 -7.32 -21.65
C ARG A 76 6.57 -6.50 -21.14
N VAL A 77 6.62 -6.15 -19.87
CA VAL A 77 5.62 -5.32 -19.17
C VAL A 77 6.32 -4.17 -18.48
N GLY A 78 5.60 -3.09 -18.18
CA GLY A 78 6.24 -1.95 -17.52
C GLY A 78 5.24 -0.95 -16.98
N ASN A 79 5.72 -0.04 -16.16
CA ASN A 79 4.95 0.98 -15.49
C ASN A 79 5.62 2.35 -15.62
N TYR A 80 4.85 3.44 -15.62
CA TYR A 80 5.39 4.81 -15.67
C TYR A 80 5.80 5.28 -14.31
N THR A 81 6.90 6.05 -14.24
CA THR A 81 7.29 6.75 -13.02
C THR A 81 6.33 7.91 -12.75
N GLN A 82 5.97 8.08 -11.49
CA GLN A 82 5.15 9.21 -11.03
C GLN A 82 6.00 10.12 -10.15
N ILE A 83 5.92 11.42 -10.40
CA ILE A 83 6.54 12.44 -9.57
C ILE A 83 5.58 12.78 -8.43
N VAL A 84 6.05 12.67 -7.21
CA VAL A 84 5.34 13.11 -6.01
C VAL A 84 6.15 14.19 -5.33
N GLN A 85 5.49 15.29 -4.93
CA GLN A 85 6.19 16.45 -4.37
C GLN A 85 5.31 17.18 -3.35
N LYS A 86 5.99 17.81 -2.39
CA LYS A 86 5.39 18.81 -1.49
C LYS A 86 6.36 19.96 -1.31
N THR A 87 5.86 21.17 -1.36
CA THR A 87 6.67 22.38 -1.16
C THR A 87 6.24 23.06 0.13
N VAL A 88 7.19 23.27 1.01
CA VAL A 88 7.03 24.00 2.27
C VAL A 88 7.58 25.40 2.08
N GLN A 89 6.82 26.40 2.49
CA GLN A 89 7.23 27.80 2.48
C GLN A 89 7.02 28.40 3.87
N VAL A 90 8.09 29.01 4.42
CA VAL A 90 8.08 29.65 5.74
C VAL A 90 8.61 31.05 5.59
N SER A 91 7.95 32.06 6.20
CA SER A 91 8.43 33.43 6.20
C SER A 91 9.68 33.60 7.07
N GLY A 92 10.56 34.54 6.69
CA GLY A 92 11.77 34.81 7.46
C GLY A 92 11.49 35.28 8.88
N THR A 93 10.44 36.08 9.08
CA THR A 93 10.00 36.54 10.38
C THR A 93 9.56 35.40 11.28
N LEU A 94 8.73 34.47 10.75
CA LEU A 94 8.24 33.29 11.53
C LEU A 94 9.41 32.38 11.96
N GLU A 95 10.43 32.24 11.11
CA GLU A 95 11.59 31.42 11.47
C GLU A 95 12.45 32.04 12.58
N LYS A 96 12.44 33.39 12.73
CA LYS A 96 13.21 34.10 13.75
C LYS A 96 12.49 34.33 15.08
N VAL A 97 11.15 34.33 15.07
CA VAL A 97 10.36 34.51 16.30
C VAL A 97 10.53 33.27 17.20
N ASN A 98 10.59 33.49 18.51
CA ASN A 98 10.61 32.41 19.49
C ASN A 98 9.28 31.66 19.47
N LYS A 99 9.34 30.34 19.29
CA LYS A 99 8.17 29.46 19.11
C LYS A 99 8.13 28.42 20.23
N ALA A 100 6.97 28.18 20.80
CA ALA A 100 6.76 27.09 21.72
C ALA A 100 6.83 25.73 21.01
N GLY A 101 7.48 24.75 21.60
CA GLY A 101 7.52 23.36 21.15
C GLY A 101 8.39 23.07 19.92
N ARG A 102 9.07 24.08 19.34
CA ARG A 102 9.96 23.88 18.17
C ARG A 102 10.98 24.98 18.00
N SER A 103 12.22 24.62 17.71
CA SER A 103 13.30 25.60 17.45
C SER A 103 13.28 26.13 16.02
N SER A 104 12.93 25.31 15.03
CA SER A 104 12.84 25.67 13.61
C SER A 104 11.49 25.25 13.05
N GLU A 105 10.76 26.22 12.50
CA GLU A 105 9.50 25.98 11.82
C GLU A 105 9.72 25.22 10.51
N LYS A 106 10.75 25.59 9.76
CA LYS A 106 11.13 24.96 8.50
C LYS A 106 11.38 23.46 8.71
N ALA A 107 12.18 23.08 9.72
CA ALA A 107 12.51 21.68 10.00
C ALA A 107 11.27 20.88 10.40
N TYR A 108 10.42 21.43 11.25
CA TYR A 108 9.17 20.81 11.66
C TYR A 108 8.22 20.55 10.48
N GLN A 109 8.00 21.57 9.65
CA GLN A 109 7.11 21.45 8.48
C GLN A 109 7.67 20.51 7.42
N LEU A 110 9.00 20.44 7.24
CA LEU A 110 9.65 19.47 6.36
C LEU A 110 9.44 18.02 6.85
N ALA A 111 9.62 17.77 8.13
CA ALA A 111 9.39 16.44 8.72
C ALA A 111 7.92 16.01 8.51
N LYS A 112 6.97 16.93 8.77
CA LYS A 112 5.55 16.71 8.55
C LYS A 112 5.24 16.42 7.07
N ALA A 113 5.73 17.25 6.15
CA ALA A 113 5.51 17.10 4.70
C ALA A 113 6.11 15.77 4.18
N SER A 114 7.24 15.32 4.72
CA SER A 114 7.84 14.03 4.38
C SER A 114 6.95 12.84 4.80
N ALA A 115 6.38 12.89 6.00
CA ALA A 115 5.44 11.87 6.46
C ALA A 115 4.15 11.87 5.61
N GLU A 116 3.63 13.04 5.28
CA GLU A 116 2.45 13.19 4.41
C GLU A 116 2.72 12.63 3.00
N LEU A 117 3.90 12.86 2.43
CA LEU A 117 4.26 12.37 1.10
C LEU A 117 4.34 10.83 1.05
N LYS A 118 4.81 10.20 2.12
CA LYS A 118 4.78 8.72 2.23
C LYS A 118 3.36 8.18 2.29
N ARG A 119 2.46 8.86 3.02
CA ARG A 119 1.04 8.51 3.07
C ARG A 119 0.36 8.64 1.71
N ASP A 120 0.68 9.71 0.97
CA ASP A 120 0.18 9.92 -0.38
C ASP A 120 0.59 8.76 -1.30
N LEU A 121 1.85 8.29 -1.20
CA LEU A 121 2.33 7.12 -1.95
C LEU A 121 1.58 5.83 -1.58
N GLU A 122 1.37 5.56 -0.30
CA GLU A 122 0.59 4.39 0.15
C GLU A 122 -0.83 4.43 -0.43
N THR A 123 -1.48 5.60 -0.38
CA THR A 123 -2.80 5.80 -0.96
C THR A 123 -2.80 5.57 -2.48
N ILE A 124 -1.77 6.00 -3.20
CA ILE A 124 -1.65 5.78 -4.64
C ILE A 124 -1.48 4.30 -4.96
N ILE A 125 -0.68 3.57 -4.19
CA ILE A 125 -0.45 2.13 -4.36
C ILE A 125 -1.76 1.33 -4.19
N THR A 126 -2.61 1.74 -3.26
CA THR A 126 -3.90 1.09 -2.93
C THR A 126 -5.09 1.65 -3.69
N ALA A 127 -4.92 2.74 -4.44
CA ALA A 127 -5.98 3.33 -5.26
C ALA A 127 -6.34 2.46 -6.48
N ASN A 128 -7.46 2.75 -7.12
CA ASN A 128 -7.82 2.18 -8.40
C ASN A 128 -7.33 3.11 -9.54
N GLN A 129 -6.02 3.12 -9.78
CA GLN A 129 -5.36 4.02 -10.72
C GLN A 129 -4.60 3.24 -11.79
N GLY A 130 -4.91 3.51 -13.06
CA GLY A 130 -4.17 3.00 -14.20
C GLY A 130 -2.92 3.83 -14.49
N LYS A 131 -1.92 3.23 -15.14
CA LYS A 131 -0.72 3.94 -15.60
C LYS A 131 -1.04 4.87 -16.77
N SER A 132 -0.43 6.05 -16.77
CA SER A 132 -0.53 7.02 -17.87
C SER A 132 0.81 7.69 -18.14
N ALA A 133 1.17 7.82 -19.41
CA ALA A 133 2.37 8.54 -19.83
C ALA A 133 2.29 10.05 -19.53
N GLY A 134 1.05 10.56 -19.33
CA GLY A 134 0.81 11.99 -19.23
C GLY A 134 1.04 12.75 -20.55
N THR A 135 0.98 14.06 -20.44
CA THR A 135 1.28 15.01 -21.53
C THR A 135 2.04 16.21 -20.96
N SER A 136 2.29 17.22 -21.76
CA SER A 136 2.88 18.49 -21.26
C SER A 136 2.03 19.20 -20.20
N THR A 137 0.73 18.91 -20.14
CA THR A 137 -0.25 19.53 -19.22
C THR A 137 -0.88 18.54 -18.23
N VAL A 138 -0.75 17.24 -18.48
CA VAL A 138 -1.30 16.18 -17.60
C VAL A 138 -0.15 15.39 -17.00
N ALA A 139 -0.12 15.29 -15.68
CA ALA A 139 0.92 14.56 -14.96
C ALA A 139 0.91 13.06 -15.32
N ARG A 140 2.09 12.45 -15.36
CA ARG A 140 2.23 11.01 -15.45
C ARG A 140 1.72 10.34 -14.18
N THR A 141 1.10 9.18 -14.32
CA THR A 141 0.65 8.37 -13.20
C THR A 141 1.17 6.94 -13.30
N MET A 142 1.57 6.37 -12.18
CA MET A 142 1.89 4.94 -12.10
C MET A 142 0.62 4.11 -11.96
N GLY A 143 0.62 2.90 -12.51
CA GLY A 143 -0.44 1.91 -12.26
C GLY A 143 -0.32 1.39 -10.83
N SER A 144 -1.42 1.39 -10.10
CA SER A 144 -1.55 0.88 -8.73
C SER A 144 -1.68 -0.64 -8.69
N LEU A 145 -1.59 -1.26 -7.50
CA LEU A 145 -1.79 -2.71 -7.33
C LEU A 145 -3.14 -3.18 -7.91
N LEU A 146 -4.19 -2.42 -7.69
CA LEU A 146 -5.53 -2.76 -8.16
C LEU A 146 -5.65 -2.80 -9.69
N SER A 147 -4.85 -2.01 -10.40
CA SER A 147 -4.80 -2.03 -11.86
C SER A 147 -3.94 -3.16 -12.43
N TRP A 148 -3.06 -3.73 -11.62
CA TRP A 148 -2.19 -4.84 -12.03
C TRP A 148 -2.85 -6.21 -11.84
N ILE A 149 -3.54 -6.44 -10.71
CA ILE A 149 -4.10 -7.74 -10.35
C ILE A 149 -5.34 -8.02 -11.19
N LYS A 150 -5.18 -8.92 -12.15
CA LYS A 150 -6.21 -9.32 -13.11
C LYS A 150 -6.67 -10.76 -12.92
N THR A 151 -5.72 -11.71 -12.85
CA THR A 151 -5.99 -13.15 -12.89
C THR A 151 -6.70 -13.62 -11.61
N ASN A 152 -6.14 -13.35 -10.46
CA ASN A 152 -6.69 -13.82 -9.18
C ASN A 152 -7.59 -12.75 -8.56
N SER A 153 -8.71 -12.48 -9.22
CA SER A 153 -9.65 -11.44 -8.84
C SER A 153 -11.03 -11.98 -8.59
N SER A 154 -11.59 -11.75 -7.41
CA SER A 154 -12.98 -12.05 -7.06
C SER A 154 -13.73 -10.75 -6.82
N GLN A 155 -14.76 -10.48 -7.61
CA GLN A 155 -15.55 -9.25 -7.57
C GLN A 155 -17.05 -9.50 -7.39
N GLY A 156 -17.77 -8.46 -7.01
CA GLY A 156 -19.23 -8.46 -6.90
C GLY A 156 -19.92 -8.38 -8.26
N SER A 157 -21.23 -8.53 -8.27
CA SER A 157 -22.05 -8.41 -9.49
C SER A 157 -21.83 -7.06 -10.17
N GLY A 158 -21.60 -7.05 -11.47
CA GLY A 158 -21.30 -5.86 -12.28
C GLY A 158 -19.87 -5.35 -12.16
N GLY A 159 -19.07 -5.89 -11.23
CA GLY A 159 -17.65 -5.58 -11.14
C GLY A 159 -16.82 -6.33 -12.17
N SER A 160 -15.67 -5.78 -12.54
CA SER A 160 -14.72 -6.45 -13.44
C SER A 160 -13.27 -6.15 -13.06
N ALA A 161 -12.41 -7.15 -13.28
CA ALA A 161 -10.96 -6.97 -13.19
C ALA A 161 -10.47 -6.03 -14.30
N PRO A 162 -9.26 -5.44 -14.18
CA PRO A 162 -8.68 -4.62 -15.23
C PRO A 162 -8.58 -5.40 -16.55
N ALA A 163 -8.99 -4.79 -17.66
CA ALA A 163 -8.89 -5.43 -18.98
C ALA A 163 -7.42 -5.66 -19.38
N THR A 164 -6.56 -4.69 -19.08
CA THR A 164 -5.10 -4.75 -19.33
C THR A 164 -4.36 -4.37 -18.06
N SER A 165 -3.50 -5.28 -17.58
CA SER A 165 -2.73 -5.10 -16.35
C SER A 165 -1.91 -3.80 -16.36
N GLY A 166 -2.05 -3.04 -15.30
CA GLY A 166 -1.39 -1.78 -15.09
C GLY A 166 -1.96 -0.58 -15.85
N THR A 167 -2.73 -0.77 -16.94
CA THR A 167 -3.25 0.33 -17.76
C THR A 167 -4.72 0.62 -17.46
N SER A 168 -5.54 -0.41 -17.43
CA SER A 168 -6.97 -0.27 -17.15
C SER A 168 -7.22 -0.26 -15.65
N THR A 169 -8.17 0.54 -15.22
CA THR A 169 -8.73 0.46 -13.87
C THR A 169 -9.75 -0.69 -13.79
N ARG A 170 -9.94 -1.23 -12.61
CA ARG A 170 -11.03 -2.17 -12.37
C ARG A 170 -12.37 -1.42 -12.30
N THR A 171 -13.45 -2.10 -12.64
CA THR A 171 -14.81 -1.59 -12.42
C THR A 171 -15.33 -2.10 -11.11
N ASP A 172 -15.82 -1.20 -10.27
CA ASP A 172 -16.43 -1.55 -8.99
C ASP A 172 -17.83 -2.14 -9.21
N GLY A 173 -18.11 -3.27 -8.57
CA GLY A 173 -19.40 -3.95 -8.60
C GLY A 173 -20.26 -3.66 -7.38
N THR A 174 -21.36 -4.38 -7.26
CA THR A 174 -22.22 -4.37 -6.07
C THR A 174 -21.49 -5.01 -4.89
N GLN A 175 -21.49 -4.34 -3.75
CA GLN A 175 -20.87 -4.87 -2.54
C GLN A 175 -21.61 -6.14 -2.07
N ARG A 176 -20.85 -7.09 -1.56
CA ARG A 176 -21.30 -8.37 -1.02
C ARG A 176 -20.64 -8.64 0.32
N THR A 177 -21.32 -9.37 1.18
CA THR A 177 -20.78 -9.72 2.51
C THR A 177 -19.42 -10.41 2.40
N ALA A 178 -18.45 -9.91 3.15
CA ALA A 178 -17.13 -10.53 3.24
C ALA A 178 -17.23 -11.87 3.96
N THR A 179 -16.82 -12.95 3.30
CA THR A 179 -16.83 -14.32 3.84
C THR A 179 -15.45 -14.97 3.71
N GLU A 180 -15.16 -15.89 4.60
CA GLU A 180 -13.94 -16.70 4.55
C GLU A 180 -13.82 -17.49 3.23
N ALA A 181 -14.94 -17.96 2.68
CA ALA A 181 -14.97 -18.69 1.42
C ALA A 181 -14.41 -17.87 0.25
N LEU A 182 -14.68 -16.56 0.18
CA LEU A 182 -14.14 -15.69 -0.85
C LEU A 182 -12.63 -15.55 -0.75
N LEU A 183 -12.10 -15.44 0.48
CA LEU A 183 -10.65 -15.42 0.72
C LEU A 183 -10.01 -16.74 0.28
N LYS A 184 -10.56 -17.88 0.70
CA LYS A 184 -10.07 -19.21 0.33
C LYS A 184 -10.05 -19.42 -1.19
N THR A 185 -11.08 -18.99 -1.90
CA THR A 185 -11.16 -19.09 -3.36
C THR A 185 -10.02 -18.34 -4.04
N VAL A 186 -9.72 -17.13 -3.60
CA VAL A 186 -8.62 -16.36 -4.21
C VAL A 186 -7.26 -16.90 -3.83
N VAL A 187 -7.07 -17.35 -2.58
CA VAL A 187 -5.81 -17.99 -2.16
C VAL A 187 -5.55 -19.28 -2.94
N ALA A 188 -6.58 -20.09 -3.17
CA ALA A 188 -6.49 -21.29 -4.02
C ALA A 188 -6.12 -20.93 -5.47
N SER A 189 -6.75 -19.90 -6.04
CA SER A 189 -6.40 -19.41 -7.39
C SER A 189 -4.96 -18.96 -7.50
N ILE A 190 -4.41 -18.26 -6.47
CA ILE A 190 -2.99 -17.86 -6.43
C ILE A 190 -2.10 -19.11 -6.40
N PHE A 191 -2.44 -20.11 -5.58
CA PHE A 191 -1.70 -21.37 -5.49
C PHE A 191 -1.68 -22.10 -6.83
N ASP A 192 -2.82 -22.19 -7.53
CA ASP A 192 -2.95 -22.85 -8.83
C ASP A 192 -2.07 -22.17 -9.90
N GLN A 193 -1.80 -20.85 -9.76
CA GLN A 193 -0.88 -20.11 -10.60
C GLN A 193 0.59 -20.21 -10.15
N GLY A 194 0.87 -20.94 -9.05
CA GLY A 194 2.21 -21.12 -8.50
C GLY A 194 2.67 -20.02 -7.54
N GLY A 195 1.78 -19.13 -7.11
CA GLY A 195 2.07 -18.09 -6.11
C GLY A 195 2.00 -18.62 -4.68
N SER A 196 2.67 -17.94 -3.75
CA SER A 196 2.66 -18.25 -2.33
C SER A 196 2.47 -16.96 -1.53
N PRO A 197 1.24 -16.45 -1.42
CA PRO A 197 0.97 -15.18 -0.76
C PRO A 197 1.32 -15.26 0.73
N LYS A 198 1.80 -14.14 1.29
CA LYS A 198 2.26 -14.06 2.68
C LYS A 198 1.47 -13.08 3.53
N ALA A 199 0.80 -12.12 2.91
CA ALA A 199 0.09 -11.06 3.62
C ALA A 199 -1.26 -10.72 2.99
N VAL A 200 -2.21 -10.40 3.85
CA VAL A 200 -3.53 -9.88 3.50
C VAL A 200 -3.63 -8.45 4.06
N PHE A 201 -3.81 -7.47 3.18
CA PHE A 201 -3.99 -6.08 3.55
C PHE A 201 -5.46 -5.70 3.49
N VAL A 202 -5.96 -5.11 4.56
CA VAL A 202 -7.37 -4.75 4.71
C VAL A 202 -7.51 -3.43 5.49
N GLY A 203 -8.60 -2.72 5.27
CA GLY A 203 -8.99 -1.59 6.11
C GLY A 203 -9.41 -2.02 7.52
N SER A 204 -9.68 -1.05 8.39
CA SER A 204 -10.07 -1.30 9.79
C SER A 204 -11.29 -2.21 9.92
N ALA A 205 -12.36 -1.94 9.17
CA ALA A 205 -13.58 -2.77 9.16
C ALA A 205 -13.28 -4.19 8.64
N GLY A 206 -12.44 -4.31 7.60
CA GLY A 206 -12.00 -5.62 7.08
C GLY A 206 -11.23 -6.43 8.10
N LYS A 207 -10.34 -5.79 8.88
CA LYS A 207 -9.61 -6.47 9.97
C LYS A 207 -10.56 -7.02 11.03
N GLN A 208 -11.55 -6.21 11.45
CA GLN A 208 -12.57 -6.65 12.40
C GLN A 208 -13.40 -7.82 11.85
N LYS A 209 -13.83 -7.73 10.59
CA LYS A 209 -14.59 -8.79 9.93
C LYS A 209 -13.80 -10.09 9.82
N MET A 210 -12.52 -10.02 9.44
CA MET A 210 -11.66 -11.21 9.37
C MET A 210 -11.48 -11.88 10.73
N SER A 211 -11.47 -11.11 11.83
CA SER A 211 -11.41 -11.67 13.18
C SER A 211 -12.67 -12.49 13.56
N THR A 212 -13.77 -12.35 12.81
CA THR A 212 -14.99 -13.14 13.00
C THR A 212 -15.00 -14.45 12.20
N PHE A 213 -14.03 -14.67 11.32
CA PHE A 213 -13.94 -15.92 10.56
C PHE A 213 -13.67 -17.09 11.50
N ALA A 214 -14.56 -18.08 11.49
CA ALA A 214 -14.54 -19.13 12.49
C ALA A 214 -13.42 -20.18 12.27
N GLY A 215 -12.93 -20.33 11.06
CA GLY A 215 -12.00 -21.40 10.71
C GLY A 215 -12.54 -22.81 11.02
N ILE A 216 -11.76 -23.84 10.74
CA ILE A 216 -12.09 -25.24 11.08
C ILE A 216 -11.83 -25.52 12.57
N ALA A 217 -10.91 -24.79 13.19
CA ALA A 217 -10.55 -24.97 14.60
C ALA A 217 -10.91 -23.70 15.38
N VAL A 218 -11.92 -23.79 16.22
CA VAL A 218 -12.15 -22.83 17.31
C VAL A 218 -11.05 -23.09 18.36
N ASN A 219 -9.82 -22.66 18.09
CA ASN A 219 -8.77 -22.66 19.09
C ASN A 219 -9.06 -21.58 20.13
N ARG A 220 -9.93 -21.89 21.07
CA ARG A 220 -9.99 -21.17 22.33
C ARG A 220 -8.71 -21.49 23.08
N TYR A 221 -7.78 -20.58 23.10
CA TYR A 221 -6.64 -20.64 24.00
C TYR A 221 -7.20 -20.56 25.43
N GLN A 222 -7.34 -21.69 26.11
CA GLN A 222 -7.62 -21.69 27.53
C GLN A 222 -6.34 -21.23 28.24
N ILE A 223 -6.35 -19.98 28.66
CA ILE A 223 -5.31 -19.47 29.56
C ILE A 223 -5.51 -20.15 30.91
N THR A 224 -4.64 -21.09 31.22
CA THR A 224 -4.65 -21.91 32.46
C THR A 224 -4.11 -21.10 33.65
N LYS A 225 -4.31 -19.79 33.73
CA LYS A 225 -3.98 -18.99 34.92
C LYS A 225 -5.22 -18.25 35.42
N PRO A 226 -5.53 -18.32 36.74
CA PRO A 226 -6.75 -17.77 37.32
C PRO A 226 -6.72 -16.25 37.56
N GLU A 227 -5.83 -15.50 36.92
CA GLU A 227 -5.74 -14.05 37.11
C GLU A 227 -6.10 -13.33 35.81
N ALA A 228 -7.23 -12.63 35.85
CA ALA A 228 -7.82 -11.79 34.82
C ALA A 228 -8.27 -12.53 33.53
N GLY A 229 -9.58 -12.55 33.28
CA GLY A 229 -10.13 -13.01 32.01
C GLY A 229 -9.71 -12.09 30.86
N VAL A 230 -8.96 -12.61 29.89
CA VAL A 230 -8.58 -11.90 28.66
C VAL A 230 -9.55 -12.27 27.55
N ILE A 231 -10.20 -11.26 26.96
CA ILE A 231 -11.01 -11.43 25.76
C ILE A 231 -10.09 -11.24 24.55
N ILE A 232 -9.83 -12.32 23.79
CA ILE A 232 -9.07 -12.26 22.55
C ILE A 232 -10.06 -12.02 21.40
N GLY A 233 -10.08 -10.81 20.88
CA GLY A 233 -10.97 -10.38 19.78
C GLY A 233 -10.22 -10.05 18.48
N ALA A 234 -8.94 -10.42 18.35
CA ALA A 234 -8.14 -10.12 17.16
C ALA A 234 -7.48 -11.38 16.60
N ALA A 235 -7.45 -11.48 15.25
CA ALA A 235 -6.66 -12.44 14.52
C ALA A 235 -5.59 -11.71 13.70
N ASP A 236 -4.30 -12.00 13.97
CA ASP A 236 -3.19 -11.42 13.22
C ASP A 236 -2.66 -12.37 12.15
N ILE A 237 -2.95 -13.65 12.28
CA ILE A 237 -2.49 -14.71 11.41
C ILE A 237 -3.68 -15.55 10.98
N TYR A 238 -3.78 -15.79 9.69
CA TYR A 238 -4.73 -16.74 9.12
C TYR A 238 -3.95 -17.93 8.56
N GLN A 239 -4.19 -19.13 9.13
CA GLN A 239 -3.62 -20.36 8.63
C GLN A 239 -4.55 -20.93 7.55
N SER A 240 -4.13 -20.85 6.30
CA SER A 240 -4.85 -21.45 5.17
C SER A 240 -4.31 -22.86 4.86
N ASP A 241 -5.00 -23.60 4.00
CA ASP A 241 -4.55 -24.91 3.52
C ASP A 241 -3.26 -24.81 2.69
N PHE A 242 -2.93 -23.62 2.18
CA PHE A 242 -1.79 -23.34 1.29
C PHE A 242 -0.65 -22.55 1.97
N GLY A 243 -0.78 -22.25 3.25
CA GLY A 243 0.24 -21.51 4.01
C GLY A 243 -0.34 -20.52 4.98
N GLN A 244 0.57 -19.81 5.63
CA GLN A 244 0.26 -18.83 6.65
C GLN A 244 0.19 -17.43 6.04
N LEU A 245 -0.89 -16.70 6.32
CA LEU A 245 -1.12 -15.34 5.89
C LEU A 245 -1.14 -14.39 7.10
N SER A 246 -0.33 -13.34 7.06
CA SER A 246 -0.38 -12.26 8.05
C SER A 246 -1.49 -11.28 7.67
N ILE A 247 -2.38 -10.97 8.61
CA ILE A 247 -3.47 -10.00 8.40
C ILE A 247 -3.00 -8.62 8.85
N VAL A 248 -2.67 -7.77 7.89
CA VAL A 248 -2.10 -6.44 8.14
C VAL A 248 -3.18 -5.37 7.93
N PRO A 249 -3.54 -4.59 8.97
CA PRO A 249 -4.44 -3.46 8.79
C PRO A 249 -3.72 -2.31 8.11
N ASP A 250 -4.32 -1.78 7.04
CA ASP A 250 -3.87 -0.58 6.36
C ASP A 250 -4.99 0.46 6.34
N ARG A 251 -4.68 1.67 6.83
CA ARG A 251 -5.64 2.78 6.94
C ARG A 251 -5.95 3.42 5.58
N PHE A 252 -5.09 3.20 4.58
CA PHE A 252 -5.20 3.79 3.24
C PHE A 252 -5.82 2.84 2.22
N MET A 253 -6.09 1.59 2.64
CA MET A 253 -6.84 0.64 1.82
C MET A 253 -8.26 1.12 1.54
N ARG A 254 -8.74 0.83 0.33
CA ARG A 254 -10.14 1.05 -0.02
C ARG A 254 -11.04 0.19 0.89
N SER A 255 -12.11 0.80 1.41
CA SER A 255 -13.02 0.17 2.37
C SER A 255 -13.82 -1.02 1.83
N ARG A 256 -13.68 -1.33 0.55
CA ARG A 256 -14.40 -2.40 -0.15
C ARG A 256 -13.52 -3.51 -0.70
N ASP A 257 -12.22 -3.44 -0.46
CA ASP A 257 -11.26 -4.37 -1.06
C ASP A 257 -10.40 -5.06 0.02
N MET A 258 -10.04 -6.30 -0.26
CA MET A 258 -9.07 -7.09 0.49
C MET A 258 -7.97 -7.51 -0.50
N LEU A 259 -6.73 -7.12 -0.22
CA LEU A 259 -5.59 -7.35 -1.08
C LEU A 259 -4.71 -8.45 -0.51
N ILE A 260 -4.42 -9.46 -1.31
CA ILE A 260 -3.61 -10.62 -0.94
C ILE A 260 -2.31 -10.51 -1.72
N LEU A 261 -1.19 -10.34 -1.02
CA LEU A 261 0.11 -10.08 -1.65
C LEU A 261 1.17 -11.11 -1.25
N ASP A 262 2.04 -11.39 -2.21
CA ASP A 262 3.38 -11.87 -1.96
C ASP A 262 4.37 -10.69 -2.11
N PRO A 263 4.93 -10.17 -1.00
CA PRO A 263 5.82 -9.01 -1.05
C PRO A 263 7.10 -9.21 -1.88
N GLU A 264 7.51 -10.45 -2.15
CA GLU A 264 8.69 -10.75 -2.97
C GLU A 264 8.47 -10.42 -4.45
N TYR A 265 7.20 -10.46 -4.90
CA TYR A 265 6.82 -10.17 -6.28
C TYR A 265 6.36 -8.73 -6.51
N ALA A 266 6.51 -7.86 -5.51
CA ALA A 266 6.24 -6.43 -5.65
C ALA A 266 7.42 -5.60 -5.14
N ALA A 267 7.71 -4.47 -5.81
CA ALA A 267 8.76 -3.55 -5.40
C ALA A 267 8.42 -2.10 -5.78
N MET A 268 8.96 -1.15 -5.01
CA MET A 268 9.00 0.26 -5.39
C MET A 268 10.31 0.57 -6.09
N ALA A 269 10.25 0.90 -7.38
CA ALA A 269 11.39 1.31 -8.17
C ALA A 269 11.54 2.83 -8.15
N TYR A 270 12.68 3.33 -7.71
CA TYR A 270 12.96 4.77 -7.61
C TYR A 270 13.84 5.23 -8.77
N LEU A 271 13.35 6.18 -9.56
CA LEU A 271 14.15 6.92 -10.55
C LEU A 271 14.90 8.06 -9.85
N ARG A 272 14.21 8.79 -8.97
CA ARG A 272 14.79 9.77 -8.07
C ARG A 272 14.32 9.47 -6.64
N PRO A 273 15.23 9.15 -5.71
CA PRO A 273 14.86 8.91 -4.32
C PRO A 273 14.30 10.20 -3.68
N PHE A 274 13.78 10.08 -2.48
CA PHE A 274 13.36 11.25 -1.72
C PHE A 274 14.51 12.23 -1.55
N MET A 275 14.36 13.44 -2.07
CA MET A 275 15.32 14.51 -1.98
C MET A 275 14.64 15.83 -1.59
N THR A 276 15.38 16.70 -0.94
CA THR A 276 14.96 18.05 -0.59
C THR A 276 15.76 19.05 -1.39
N ASN A 277 15.07 19.95 -2.07
CA ASN A 277 15.68 21.03 -2.86
C ASN A 277 15.26 22.38 -2.29
N GLU A 278 16.22 23.25 -2.02
CA GLU A 278 15.93 24.64 -1.72
C GLU A 278 15.60 25.38 -3.01
N LEU A 279 14.45 26.05 -3.02
CA LEU A 279 14.02 26.83 -4.17
C LEU A 279 14.50 28.28 -4.05
N ALA A 280 14.64 28.97 -5.18
CA ALA A 280 15.02 30.37 -5.21
C ALA A 280 14.08 31.24 -4.36
N LYS A 281 14.64 32.20 -3.63
CA LYS A 281 13.87 33.16 -2.85
C LYS A 281 13.16 34.13 -3.78
N SER A 282 11.86 34.28 -3.60
CA SER A 282 11.01 35.27 -4.29
C SER A 282 10.42 36.30 -3.31
N GLY A 283 11.17 36.71 -2.28
CA GLY A 283 10.73 37.58 -1.19
C GLY A 283 11.30 37.09 0.15
N ASP A 284 10.81 37.65 1.27
CA ASP A 284 11.22 37.27 2.63
C ASP A 284 10.56 35.92 3.05
N SER A 285 10.89 34.88 2.32
CA SER A 285 10.44 33.51 2.65
C SER A 285 11.46 32.48 2.19
N MET A 286 11.53 31.35 2.92
CA MET A 286 12.31 30.18 2.54
C MET A 286 11.36 29.13 1.96
N LYS A 287 11.66 28.66 0.75
CA LYS A 287 10.91 27.61 0.06
C LYS A 287 11.77 26.37 -0.05
N THR A 288 11.26 25.23 0.39
CA THR A 288 11.94 23.95 0.25
C THR A 288 10.95 22.93 -0.31
N GLN A 289 11.35 22.26 -1.37
CA GLN A 289 10.58 21.22 -2.02
C GLN A 289 11.12 19.86 -1.62
N ILE A 290 10.22 18.96 -1.20
CA ILE A 290 10.50 17.53 -1.10
C ILE A 290 9.94 16.88 -2.36
N LEU A 291 10.75 16.07 -3.02
CA LEU A 291 10.40 15.42 -4.28
C LEU A 291 10.90 13.99 -4.26
N ALA A 292 10.08 13.09 -4.80
CA ALA A 292 10.50 11.74 -5.19
C ALA A 292 9.88 11.39 -6.54
N GLU A 293 10.55 10.54 -7.30
CA GLU A 293 10.02 9.97 -8.54
C GLU A 293 10.20 8.47 -8.48
N CYS A 294 9.08 7.76 -8.46
CA CYS A 294 9.05 6.31 -8.27
C CYS A 294 7.93 5.66 -9.06
N THR A 295 7.97 4.37 -9.16
CA THR A 295 6.95 3.54 -9.79
C THR A 295 6.80 2.22 -9.06
N LEU A 296 5.63 1.61 -9.19
CA LEU A 296 5.36 0.28 -8.68
C LEU A 296 5.78 -0.76 -9.73
N GLU A 297 6.65 -1.69 -9.36
CA GLU A 297 7.03 -2.88 -10.11
C GLU A 297 6.26 -4.07 -9.57
N VAL A 298 5.40 -4.68 -10.39
CA VAL A 298 4.69 -5.92 -10.09
C VAL A 298 5.31 -7.01 -10.96
N LYS A 299 6.26 -7.74 -10.39
CA LYS A 299 7.11 -8.71 -11.12
C LYS A 299 6.28 -9.80 -11.79
N ASN A 300 5.27 -10.31 -11.09
CA ASN A 300 4.27 -11.22 -11.64
C ASN A 300 2.92 -10.98 -10.94
N GLU A 301 1.90 -10.60 -11.71
CA GLU A 301 0.58 -10.30 -11.17
C GLU A 301 -0.14 -11.54 -10.63
N ALA A 302 0.17 -12.73 -11.16
CA ALA A 302 -0.42 -13.98 -10.73
C ALA A 302 0.01 -14.44 -9.32
N ALA A 303 1.07 -13.83 -8.76
CA ALA A 303 1.46 -14.05 -7.36
C ALA A 303 0.59 -13.28 -6.36
N HIS A 304 -0.26 -12.38 -6.84
CA HIS A 304 -1.13 -11.54 -6.03
C HIS A 304 -2.59 -11.86 -6.30
N GLY A 305 -3.46 -11.46 -5.37
CA GLY A 305 -4.90 -11.59 -5.54
C GLY A 305 -5.67 -10.46 -4.87
N ILE A 306 -6.92 -10.32 -5.26
CA ILE A 306 -7.83 -9.35 -4.69
C ILE A 306 -9.23 -9.92 -4.53
N VAL A 307 -9.82 -9.69 -3.37
CA VAL A 307 -11.25 -9.84 -3.16
C VAL A 307 -11.85 -8.44 -3.09
N ALA A 308 -12.59 -8.07 -4.11
CA ALA A 308 -13.17 -6.74 -4.24
C ALA A 308 -14.68 -6.75 -3.99
N ASP A 309 -15.24 -5.54 -3.87
CA ASP A 309 -16.67 -5.31 -3.69
C ASP A 309 -17.21 -5.99 -2.43
N LEU A 310 -16.48 -5.84 -1.34
CA LEU A 310 -16.83 -6.39 -0.04
C LEU A 310 -17.60 -5.37 0.81
N ASP A 311 -18.58 -5.88 1.51
CA ASP A 311 -19.21 -5.23 2.65
C ASP A 311 -18.66 -5.89 3.93
N PHE A 312 -18.00 -5.10 4.74
CA PHE A 312 -17.41 -5.51 6.01
C PHE A 312 -18.31 -5.22 7.23
N SER A 313 -19.59 -4.96 7.02
CA SER A 313 -20.53 -4.84 8.13
C SER A 313 -20.52 -6.11 8.99
N LEU A 314 -20.55 -5.91 10.31
CA LEU A 314 -20.51 -6.98 11.32
C LEU A 314 -21.89 -7.57 11.56
#